data_ad08fdb132eeab0e551a0d1ca5990173
#
_entry.id   ad08fdb132eeab0e551a0d1ca5990173
#
_cell.length_a   1.000
_cell.length_b   1.000
_cell.length_c   1.000
_cell.angle_alpha   90.00
_cell.angle_beta   90.00
_cell.angle_gamma   90.00
#
_symmetry.space_group_name_H-M   'P 1'
#
loop_
_entity.id
_entity.type
_entity.pdbx_description
1 polymer ?
#
loop_
_entity_poly.entity_id
_entity_poly.type
_entity_poly.pdbx_seq_one_letter_code
_entity_poly.pdbx_strand_id
1 'polypeptide(L)'
;MSDHIKHECGIALIRLLKPLEFYQKKYGSKSYGVNKMYLMMEKQHNRGQDGAGLATVKIGAKPGEKYIFRERSSAKQPIQEVFTRVSERIAASEEIEGNVPFQAELLLGHVRYGTFGKNNIESVHPFLRQNNWTHRNLIVAGNFNMTNNQELFENLVKLGQHPKSKVDSVTVMEKIGHFLDDAVHKIYKDLKKEGFNKQEASPLIEKRLKISKVLKKASRDWDGGYAMAGLLGHGDAFVLRDPSAIRPAYYYQDDEVVVVASERPVIQTVFNTAFEEIK
;
A
#
# COMPACT_ATOMS: atom_id res chain seq x y z
N MET A 1 23.05 -30.65 -1.38
CA MET A 1 23.22 -29.21 -1.67
C MET A 1 22.01 -28.55 -1.06
N SER A 2 22.19 -27.75 -0.01
CA SER A 2 21.09 -26.96 0.54
C SER A 2 20.77 -25.84 -0.46
N ASP A 3 19.54 -25.77 -0.96
CA ASP A 3 19.10 -24.63 -1.72
C ASP A 3 19.34 -23.36 -0.92
N HIS A 4 20.03 -22.39 -1.52
CA HIS A 4 20.20 -21.08 -0.91
C HIS A 4 18.82 -20.52 -0.60
N ILE A 5 18.58 -20.18 0.67
CA ILE A 5 17.38 -19.48 1.09
C ILE A 5 17.30 -18.19 0.26
N LYS A 6 16.40 -18.16 -0.70
CA LYS A 6 16.14 -16.96 -1.50
C LYS A 6 15.31 -16.02 -0.64
N HIS A 7 15.92 -14.96 -0.15
CA HIS A 7 15.21 -13.88 0.52
C HIS A 7 14.21 -13.25 -0.45
N GLU A 8 13.08 -12.82 0.06
CA GLU A 8 11.98 -12.24 -0.71
C GLU A 8 11.43 -11.02 0.01
N CYS A 9 10.97 -10.01 -0.74
CA CYS A 9 10.31 -8.85 -0.14
C CYS A 9 9.15 -9.24 0.77
N GLY A 10 8.88 -8.43 1.79
CA GLY A 10 7.75 -8.58 2.69
C GLY A 10 6.79 -7.41 2.60
N ILE A 11 5.49 -7.68 2.60
CA ILE A 11 4.42 -6.67 2.69
C ILE A 11 3.74 -6.76 4.05
N ALA A 12 3.30 -5.60 4.55
CA ALA A 12 2.46 -5.46 5.71
C ALA A 12 1.39 -4.39 5.44
N LEU A 13 0.11 -4.71 5.67
CA LEU A 13 -0.98 -3.77 5.54
C LEU A 13 -1.81 -3.80 6.82
N ILE A 14 -2.18 -2.62 7.31
CA ILE A 14 -3.13 -2.44 8.42
C ILE A 14 -4.23 -1.50 7.96
N ARG A 15 -5.48 -1.89 8.17
CA ARG A 15 -6.66 -1.05 8.09
C ARG A 15 -7.31 -1.00 9.48
N LEU A 16 -7.28 0.16 10.12
CA LEU A 16 -7.98 0.42 11.37
C LEU A 16 -9.46 0.67 11.07
N LEU A 17 -10.37 -0.08 11.68
CA LEU A 17 -11.81 -0.05 11.39
C LEU A 17 -12.57 0.94 12.27
N LYS A 18 -11.94 1.45 13.34
CA LYS A 18 -12.49 2.46 14.26
C LYS A 18 -11.76 3.79 14.06
N PRO A 19 -12.32 4.93 14.52
CA PRO A 19 -11.62 6.21 14.57
C PRO A 19 -10.37 6.14 15.44
N LEU A 20 -9.37 6.99 15.20
CA LEU A 20 -8.10 7.00 15.94
C LEU A 20 -8.30 7.25 17.43
N GLU A 21 -9.34 8.00 17.82
CA GLU A 21 -9.73 8.25 19.21
C GLU A 21 -10.09 6.97 19.97
N PHE A 22 -10.64 5.98 19.27
CA PHE A 22 -10.92 4.67 19.86
C PHE A 22 -9.62 3.99 20.32
N TYR A 23 -8.58 4.00 19.44
CA TYR A 23 -7.28 3.40 19.77
C TYR A 23 -6.53 4.19 20.84
N GLN A 24 -6.66 5.52 20.84
CA GLN A 24 -6.16 6.37 21.93
C GLN A 24 -6.77 5.96 23.27
N LYS A 25 -8.09 5.77 23.33
CA LYS A 25 -8.79 5.40 24.57
C LYS A 25 -8.46 3.98 25.03
N LYS A 26 -8.41 3.03 24.10
CA LYS A 26 -8.24 1.59 24.43
C LYS A 26 -6.79 1.19 24.61
N TYR A 27 -5.88 1.75 23.81
CA TYR A 27 -4.46 1.35 23.74
C TYR A 27 -3.49 2.48 24.11
N GLY A 28 -3.98 3.65 24.50
CA GLY A 28 -3.16 4.77 24.96
C GLY A 28 -2.52 5.61 23.85
N SER A 29 -2.77 5.33 22.56
CA SER A 29 -2.09 6.07 21.50
C SER A 29 -2.89 6.13 20.20
N LYS A 30 -2.97 7.32 19.57
CA LYS A 30 -3.43 7.50 18.19
C LYS A 30 -2.46 6.88 17.17
N SER A 31 -1.20 6.67 17.54
CA SER A 31 -0.18 6.00 16.73
C SER A 31 -0.23 4.47 16.83
N TYR A 32 -1.31 3.88 17.35
CA TYR A 32 -1.48 2.42 17.47
C TYR A 32 -1.14 1.68 16.18
N GLY A 33 -1.66 2.13 15.02
CA GLY A 33 -1.37 1.53 13.72
C GLY A 33 0.11 1.60 13.35
N VAL A 34 0.77 2.72 13.62
CA VAL A 34 2.22 2.91 13.37
C VAL A 34 3.04 1.95 14.24
N ASN A 35 2.70 1.84 15.53
CA ASN A 35 3.39 0.95 16.48
C ASN A 35 3.23 -0.52 16.07
N LYS A 36 2.04 -0.93 15.68
CA LYS A 36 1.79 -2.29 15.17
C LYS A 36 2.52 -2.54 13.85
N MET A 37 2.55 -1.57 12.95
CA MET A 37 3.27 -1.66 11.67
C MET A 37 4.77 -1.83 11.89
N TYR A 38 5.38 -1.08 12.82
CA TYR A 38 6.77 -1.26 13.19
C TYR A 38 7.05 -2.72 13.61
N LEU A 39 6.25 -3.26 14.52
CA LEU A 39 6.40 -4.64 14.98
C LEU A 39 6.22 -5.66 13.85
N MET A 40 5.26 -5.42 12.93
CA MET A 40 5.08 -6.30 11.77
C MET A 40 6.30 -6.28 10.84
N MET A 41 6.87 -5.11 10.57
CA MET A 41 8.04 -4.99 9.71
C MET A 41 9.28 -5.60 10.36
N GLU A 42 9.49 -5.39 11.67
CA GLU A 42 10.58 -6.02 12.43
C GLU A 42 10.46 -7.55 12.46
N LYS A 43 9.25 -8.09 12.64
CA LYS A 43 9.02 -9.54 12.65
C LYS A 43 9.26 -10.23 11.31
N GLN A 44 9.23 -9.48 10.21
CA GLN A 44 9.54 -10.01 8.87
C GLN A 44 10.79 -9.36 8.24
N HIS A 45 11.72 -8.82 9.06
CA HIS A 45 12.95 -8.21 8.58
C HIS A 45 13.86 -9.19 7.83
N ASN A 46 13.79 -10.48 8.16
CA ASN A 46 14.49 -11.57 7.47
C ASN A 46 14.12 -11.68 5.98
N ARG A 47 12.95 -11.20 5.57
CA ARG A 47 12.53 -11.19 4.16
C ARG A 47 13.25 -10.12 3.35
N GLY A 48 13.64 -8.99 3.95
CA GLY A 48 14.30 -7.93 3.21
C GLY A 48 15.02 -6.94 4.11
N GLN A 49 16.30 -6.72 3.83
CA GLN A 49 17.19 -5.85 4.62
C GLN A 49 17.79 -4.72 3.78
N ASP A 50 17.53 -4.67 2.48
CA ASP A 50 18.10 -3.70 1.53
C ASP A 50 17.30 -2.41 1.40
N GLY A 51 16.18 -2.33 2.10
CA GLY A 51 15.33 -1.15 2.14
C GLY A 51 14.02 -1.41 2.88
N ALA A 52 13.44 -0.35 3.38
CA ALA A 52 12.14 -0.37 4.03
C ALA A 52 11.36 0.89 3.70
N GLY A 53 10.04 0.81 3.78
CA GLY A 53 9.19 1.97 3.62
C GLY A 53 7.81 1.79 4.23
N LEU A 54 7.24 2.93 4.59
CA LEU A 54 5.90 3.07 5.13
C LEU A 54 5.15 4.13 4.35
N ALA A 55 3.91 3.84 4.00
CA ALA A 55 2.96 4.83 3.53
C ALA A 55 1.66 4.75 4.34
N THR A 56 1.02 5.89 4.53
CA THR A 56 -0.25 5.98 5.26
C THR A 56 -1.24 6.84 4.51
N VAL A 57 -2.54 6.53 4.68
CA VAL A 57 -3.65 7.34 4.18
C VAL A 57 -4.60 7.61 5.34
N LYS A 58 -4.81 8.89 5.64
CA LYS A 58 -5.80 9.35 6.63
C LYS A 58 -7.15 9.53 5.94
N ILE A 59 -8.18 8.95 6.55
CA ILE A 59 -9.55 9.02 6.03
C ILE A 59 -10.23 10.31 6.52
N GLY A 60 -11.05 10.91 5.64
CA GLY A 60 -11.85 12.08 6.00
C GLY A 60 -11.07 13.39 6.17
N ALA A 61 -9.84 13.46 5.66
CA ALA A 61 -9.08 14.71 5.63
C ALA A 61 -9.79 15.76 4.78
N LYS A 62 -9.77 17.01 5.23
CA LYS A 62 -10.41 18.13 4.52
C LYS A 62 -9.55 18.62 3.35
N PRO A 63 -10.15 19.24 2.34
CA PRO A 63 -9.39 19.93 1.30
C PRO A 63 -8.39 20.93 1.91
N GLY A 64 -7.12 20.86 1.45
CA GLY A 64 -6.01 21.65 2.01
C GLY A 64 -5.19 20.90 3.05
N GLU A 65 -5.69 19.81 3.61
CA GLU A 65 -4.94 18.96 4.54
C GLU A 65 -4.19 17.86 3.78
N LYS A 66 -2.94 17.64 4.18
CA LYS A 66 -2.16 16.50 3.67
C LYS A 66 -2.63 15.21 4.35
N TYR A 67 -3.03 14.21 3.58
CA TYR A 67 -3.61 12.96 4.08
C TYR A 67 -2.84 11.70 3.64
N ILE A 68 -1.87 11.83 2.73
CA ILE A 68 -0.95 10.77 2.33
C ILE A 68 0.43 11.14 2.83
N PHE A 69 1.01 10.25 3.61
CA PHE A 69 2.40 10.37 4.08
C PHE A 69 3.18 9.14 3.66
N ARG A 70 4.44 9.33 3.32
CA ARG A 70 5.34 8.26 2.92
C ARG A 70 6.74 8.54 3.43
N GLU A 71 7.39 7.50 3.98
CA GLU A 71 8.80 7.50 4.35
C GLU A 71 9.46 6.23 3.81
N ARG A 72 10.71 6.33 3.35
CA ARG A 72 11.47 5.23 2.78
C ARG A 72 12.94 5.35 3.15
N SER A 73 13.61 4.21 3.27
CA SER A 73 15.05 4.15 3.52
C SER A 73 15.71 2.99 2.78
N SER A 74 16.94 3.21 2.33
CA SER A 74 17.87 2.21 1.82
C SER A 74 19.18 2.18 2.64
N ALA A 75 19.14 2.65 3.87
CA ALA A 75 20.26 2.62 4.81
C ALA A 75 20.55 1.20 5.32
N LYS A 76 21.61 1.03 6.11
CA LYS A 76 21.98 -0.27 6.70
C LYS A 76 20.94 -0.84 7.66
N GLN A 77 20.17 0.01 8.32
CA GLN A 77 19.06 -0.35 9.22
C GLN A 77 17.79 0.35 8.75
N PRO A 78 17.23 -0.08 7.60
CA PRO A 78 16.22 0.71 6.91
C PRO A 78 14.91 0.82 7.69
N ILE A 79 14.48 -0.22 8.40
CA ILE A 79 13.27 -0.19 9.23
C ILE A 79 13.42 0.82 10.35
N GLN A 80 14.53 0.74 11.10
CA GLN A 80 14.80 1.66 12.21
C GLN A 80 14.83 3.12 11.73
N GLU A 81 15.52 3.40 10.63
CA GLU A 81 15.59 4.76 10.07
C GLU A 81 14.23 5.30 9.66
N VAL A 82 13.41 4.49 8.99
CA VAL A 82 12.04 4.87 8.62
C VAL A 82 11.23 5.25 9.85
N PHE A 83 11.22 4.41 10.88
CA PHE A 83 10.40 4.66 12.07
C PHE A 83 10.96 5.74 13.00
N THR A 84 12.27 5.98 13.01
CA THR A 84 12.87 7.15 13.67
C THR A 84 12.35 8.43 13.04
N ARG A 85 12.45 8.56 11.71
CA ARG A 85 11.94 9.74 10.98
C ARG A 85 10.42 9.93 11.12
N VAL A 86 9.67 8.83 11.12
CA VAL A 86 8.21 8.85 11.36
C VAL A 86 7.90 9.37 12.76
N SER A 87 8.60 8.88 13.79
CA SER A 87 8.41 9.32 15.18
C SER A 87 8.76 10.79 15.38
N GLU A 88 9.87 11.25 14.81
CA GLU A 88 10.28 12.67 14.82
C GLU A 88 9.21 13.56 14.19
N ARG A 89 8.63 13.14 13.07
CA ARG A 89 7.57 13.90 12.38
C ARG A 89 6.25 13.91 13.14
N ILE A 90 5.92 12.82 13.85
CA ILE A 90 4.76 12.78 14.75
C ILE A 90 4.99 13.74 15.90
N ALA A 91 6.13 13.62 16.61
CA ALA A 91 6.44 14.47 17.77
C ALA A 91 6.44 15.97 17.42
N ALA A 92 7.09 16.34 16.30
CA ALA A 92 7.13 17.72 15.85
C ALA A 92 5.74 18.32 15.51
N SER A 93 4.75 17.46 15.27
CA SER A 93 3.38 17.89 14.89
C SER A 93 2.38 17.83 16.03
N GLU A 94 2.66 17.12 17.11
CA GLU A 94 1.79 17.05 18.30
C GLU A 94 1.71 18.40 19.06
N GLU A 95 2.70 19.26 18.85
CA GLU A 95 2.71 20.63 19.39
C GLU A 95 1.79 21.60 18.60
N ILE A 96 1.31 21.19 17.42
CA ILE A 96 0.45 21.99 16.55
C ILE A 96 -0.88 21.27 16.41
N GLU A 97 -1.99 21.86 16.84
CA GLU A 97 -3.33 21.32 16.60
C GLU A 97 -3.56 21.07 15.09
N GLY A 98 -3.81 19.82 14.71
CA GLY A 98 -4.09 19.49 13.31
C GLY A 98 -3.89 18.02 12.93
N ASN A 99 -3.68 17.79 11.66
CA ASN A 99 -3.50 16.49 11.05
C ASN A 99 -2.06 15.98 11.28
N VAL A 100 -1.87 15.14 12.28
CA VAL A 100 -0.56 14.59 12.65
C VAL A 100 -0.09 13.60 11.56
N PRO A 101 1.14 13.77 11.02
CA PRO A 101 1.70 12.88 10.01
C PRO A 101 1.69 11.42 10.47
N PHE A 102 1.41 10.49 9.54
CA PHE A 102 1.38 9.04 9.77
C PHE A 102 0.34 8.51 10.76
N GLN A 103 -0.31 9.34 11.58
CA GLN A 103 -1.48 8.93 12.35
C GLN A 103 -2.68 8.80 11.40
N ALA A 104 -2.94 7.58 10.96
CA ALA A 104 -3.91 7.30 9.91
C ALA A 104 -4.55 5.92 10.09
N GLU A 105 -5.66 5.71 9.39
CA GLU A 105 -6.43 4.46 9.45
C GLU A 105 -5.92 3.39 8.46
N LEU A 106 -5.17 3.79 7.42
CA LEU A 106 -4.56 2.85 6.48
C LEU A 106 -3.05 3.01 6.50
N LEU A 107 -2.36 1.87 6.64
CA LEU A 107 -0.91 1.81 6.66
C LEU A 107 -0.43 0.68 5.75
N LEU A 108 0.57 0.95 4.92
CA LEU A 108 1.23 -0.01 4.03
C LEU A 108 2.73 0.03 4.27
N GLY A 109 3.26 -1.05 4.83
CA GLY A 109 4.68 -1.28 5.07
C GLY A 109 5.28 -2.24 4.06
N HIS A 110 6.57 -2.09 3.81
CA HIS A 110 7.34 -2.96 2.93
C HIS A 110 8.79 -3.11 3.40
N VAL A 111 9.29 -4.33 3.37
CA VAL A 111 10.71 -4.66 3.52
C VAL A 111 11.24 -5.20 2.21
N ARG A 112 12.35 -4.63 1.72
CA ARG A 112 12.89 -4.90 0.39
C ARG A 112 14.07 -5.85 0.47
N TYR A 113 14.05 -6.88 -0.39
CA TYR A 113 15.22 -7.63 -0.80
C TYR A 113 15.62 -7.21 -2.23
N GLY A 114 16.83 -6.70 -2.37
CA GLY A 114 17.33 -6.16 -3.63
C GLY A 114 17.86 -7.26 -4.56
N THR A 115 17.02 -7.86 -5.37
CA THR A 115 17.43 -8.83 -6.41
C THR A 115 18.01 -8.17 -7.64
N PHE A 116 17.65 -6.93 -7.91
CA PHE A 116 18.07 -6.15 -9.08
C PHE A 116 18.43 -4.72 -8.72
N GLY A 117 19.57 -4.24 -9.23
CA GLY A 117 19.98 -2.84 -9.14
C GLY A 117 20.72 -2.49 -7.84
N LYS A 118 21.44 -1.36 -7.86
CA LYS A 118 22.09 -0.76 -6.69
C LYS A 118 21.03 -0.39 -5.65
N ASN A 119 21.38 -0.38 -4.36
CA ASN A 119 20.54 0.14 -3.27
C ASN A 119 20.19 1.61 -3.54
N ASN A 120 19.12 1.81 -4.31
CA ASN A 120 18.61 3.11 -4.67
C ASN A 120 17.22 3.30 -4.04
N ILE A 121 17.04 4.44 -3.39
CA ILE A 121 15.77 4.83 -2.77
C ILE A 121 14.59 4.80 -3.76
N GLU A 122 14.87 5.03 -5.06
CA GLU A 122 13.84 5.00 -6.12
C GLU A 122 13.27 3.59 -6.36
N SER A 123 13.95 2.54 -5.89
CA SER A 123 13.46 1.16 -5.96
C SER A 123 12.82 0.66 -4.67
N VAL A 124 12.76 1.49 -3.63
CA VAL A 124 12.15 1.14 -2.33
C VAL A 124 10.66 1.44 -2.35
N HIS A 125 9.86 0.42 -2.05
CA HIS A 125 8.41 0.57 -1.86
C HIS A 125 8.08 1.24 -0.51
N PRO A 126 6.83 1.76 -0.33
CA PRO A 126 5.73 1.84 -1.28
C PRO A 126 5.94 2.89 -2.37
N PHE A 127 5.47 2.59 -3.59
CA PHE A 127 5.35 3.58 -4.67
C PHE A 127 4.07 4.38 -4.52
N LEU A 128 4.10 5.63 -4.98
CA LEU A 128 2.96 6.55 -4.94
C LEU A 128 2.74 7.14 -6.33
N ARG A 129 1.56 6.90 -6.88
CA ARG A 129 1.00 7.63 -8.03
C ARG A 129 0.06 8.70 -7.48
N GLN A 130 0.51 9.95 -7.53
CA GLN A 130 -0.18 11.08 -6.92
C GLN A 130 -1.07 11.83 -7.91
N ASN A 131 -2.25 12.25 -7.45
CA ASN A 131 -3.21 13.05 -8.19
C ASN A 131 -3.97 13.98 -7.23
N ASN A 132 -4.55 15.08 -7.73
CA ASN A 132 -5.38 15.98 -6.91
C ASN A 132 -6.76 15.40 -6.54
N TRP A 133 -7.16 14.30 -7.16
CA TRP A 133 -8.41 13.61 -6.85
C TRP A 133 -8.13 12.42 -5.93
N THR A 134 -8.77 12.38 -4.76
CA THR A 134 -8.56 11.33 -3.76
C THR A 134 -8.65 9.93 -4.34
N HIS A 135 -9.70 9.66 -5.11
CA HIS A 135 -9.97 8.38 -5.74
C HIS A 135 -9.02 7.99 -6.90
N ARG A 136 -8.07 8.86 -7.29
CA ARG A 136 -7.02 8.58 -8.28
C ARG A 136 -5.63 8.43 -7.66
N ASN A 137 -5.47 8.70 -6.37
CA ASN A 137 -4.23 8.40 -5.67
C ASN A 137 -4.11 6.90 -5.44
N LEU A 138 -2.98 6.35 -5.83
CA LEU A 138 -2.68 4.93 -5.71
C LEU A 138 -1.31 4.74 -5.07
N ILE A 139 -1.28 3.96 -4.00
CA ILE A 139 -0.06 3.54 -3.32
C ILE A 139 0.05 2.04 -3.45
N VAL A 140 1.23 1.54 -3.82
CA VAL A 140 1.45 0.11 -4.07
C VAL A 140 2.76 -0.35 -3.45
N ALA A 141 2.73 -1.50 -2.79
CA ALA A 141 3.91 -2.25 -2.40
C ALA A 141 3.69 -3.74 -2.68
N GLY A 142 4.77 -4.45 -2.99
CA GLY A 142 4.62 -5.88 -3.28
C GLY A 142 5.94 -6.60 -3.45
N ASN A 143 5.83 -7.91 -3.46
CA ASN A 143 6.84 -8.86 -3.85
C ASN A 143 6.52 -9.32 -5.26
N PHE A 144 7.31 -8.89 -6.25
CA PHE A 144 7.06 -9.12 -7.66
C PHE A 144 8.18 -9.93 -8.29
N ASN A 145 7.82 -10.81 -9.20
CA ASN A 145 8.71 -11.47 -10.15
C ASN A 145 7.92 -11.73 -11.44
N MET A 146 7.76 -10.66 -12.22
CA MET A 146 6.98 -10.69 -13.47
C MET A 146 7.85 -11.23 -14.61
N THR A 147 7.42 -12.35 -15.22
CA THR A 147 8.15 -12.98 -16.33
C THR A 147 8.01 -12.20 -17.63
N ASN A 148 6.89 -11.50 -17.81
CA ASN A 148 6.57 -10.74 -19.02
C ASN A 148 6.61 -9.21 -18.83
N ASN A 149 7.43 -8.71 -17.90
CA ASN A 149 7.51 -7.28 -17.60
C ASN A 149 7.79 -6.39 -18.82
N GLN A 150 8.67 -6.83 -19.73
CA GLN A 150 8.98 -6.08 -20.96
C GLN A 150 7.74 -5.89 -21.84
N GLU A 151 6.95 -6.94 -22.04
CA GLU A 151 5.71 -6.89 -22.81
C GLU A 151 4.69 -5.94 -22.16
N LEU A 152 4.53 -6.03 -20.83
CA LEU A 152 3.63 -5.15 -20.07
C LEU A 152 4.04 -3.68 -20.19
N PHE A 153 5.34 -3.40 -20.13
CA PHE A 153 5.88 -2.05 -20.32
C PHE A 153 5.59 -1.53 -21.74
N GLU A 154 5.84 -2.33 -22.77
CA GLU A 154 5.56 -1.95 -24.17
C GLU A 154 4.07 -1.70 -24.40
N ASN A 155 3.21 -2.47 -23.76
CA ASN A 155 1.76 -2.24 -23.80
C ASN A 155 1.36 -0.88 -23.19
N LEU A 156 2.01 -0.44 -22.12
CA LEU A 156 1.79 0.90 -21.57
C LEU A 156 2.22 2.00 -22.56
N VAL A 157 3.36 1.82 -23.22
CA VAL A 157 3.82 2.76 -24.26
C VAL A 157 2.84 2.81 -25.45
N LYS A 158 2.32 1.67 -25.90
CA LYS A 158 1.27 1.62 -26.94
C LYS A 158 -0.02 2.31 -26.53
N LEU A 159 -0.34 2.38 -25.23
CA LEU A 159 -1.45 3.13 -24.69
C LEU A 159 -1.17 4.64 -24.57
N GLY A 160 -0.01 5.12 -25.06
CA GLY A 160 0.39 6.53 -25.02
C GLY A 160 0.98 6.98 -23.70
N GLN A 161 1.29 6.06 -22.79
CA GLN A 161 1.92 6.39 -21.52
C GLN A 161 3.45 6.51 -21.66
N HIS A 162 4.05 7.22 -20.73
CA HIS A 162 5.52 7.39 -20.66
C HIS A 162 6.02 7.00 -19.27
N PRO A 163 6.08 5.68 -18.91
CA PRO A 163 6.54 5.24 -17.61
C PRO A 163 8.00 5.65 -17.37
N LYS A 164 8.30 6.14 -16.17
CA LYS A 164 9.62 6.67 -15.80
C LYS A 164 10.68 5.58 -15.61
N SER A 165 10.27 4.34 -15.45
CA SER A 165 11.16 3.20 -15.17
C SER A 165 10.60 1.92 -15.76
N LYS A 166 11.50 1.00 -16.16
CA LYS A 166 11.17 -0.34 -16.63
C LYS A 166 11.08 -1.38 -15.50
N VAL A 167 11.14 -0.95 -14.24
CA VAL A 167 10.98 -1.86 -13.10
C VAL A 167 9.56 -2.39 -13.07
N ASP A 168 9.41 -3.69 -12.82
CA ASP A 168 8.12 -4.40 -12.81
C ASP A 168 7.08 -3.75 -11.89
N SER A 169 7.48 -3.35 -10.70
CA SER A 169 6.60 -2.69 -9.73
C SER A 169 6.02 -1.36 -10.24
N VAL A 170 6.82 -0.58 -11.00
CA VAL A 170 6.36 0.66 -11.63
C VAL A 170 5.42 0.35 -12.79
N THR A 171 5.77 -0.62 -13.63
CA THR A 171 4.94 -1.08 -14.75
C THR A 171 3.56 -1.55 -14.25
N VAL A 172 3.54 -2.36 -13.19
CA VAL A 172 2.32 -2.84 -12.53
C VAL A 172 1.49 -1.69 -11.98
N MET A 173 2.10 -0.76 -11.24
CA MET A 173 1.42 0.39 -10.67
C MET A 173 0.79 1.27 -11.75
N GLU A 174 1.51 1.59 -12.83
CA GLU A 174 0.99 2.42 -13.92
C GLU A 174 -0.12 1.71 -14.69
N LYS A 175 -0.06 0.37 -14.85
CA LYS A 175 -1.14 -0.39 -15.47
C LYS A 175 -2.41 -0.38 -14.61
N ILE A 176 -2.30 -0.51 -13.28
CA ILE A 176 -3.44 -0.34 -12.37
C ILE A 176 -3.97 1.10 -12.47
N GLY A 177 -3.09 2.10 -12.45
CA GLY A 177 -3.44 3.51 -12.56
C GLY A 177 -4.21 3.85 -13.83
N HIS A 178 -3.82 3.27 -14.97
CA HIS A 178 -4.54 3.42 -16.24
C HIS A 178 -6.00 2.94 -16.14
N PHE A 179 -6.22 1.71 -15.67
CA PHE A 179 -7.58 1.18 -15.51
C PHE A 179 -8.38 1.85 -14.40
N LEU A 180 -7.70 2.41 -13.39
CA LEU A 180 -8.32 3.23 -12.36
C LEU A 180 -8.86 4.53 -12.97
N ASP A 181 -8.05 5.21 -13.78
CA ASP A 181 -8.44 6.45 -14.47
C ASP A 181 -9.62 6.21 -15.42
N ASP A 182 -9.60 5.12 -16.16
CA ASP A 182 -10.71 4.71 -17.05
C ASP A 182 -12.00 4.45 -16.27
N ALA A 183 -11.92 3.72 -15.15
CA ALA A 183 -13.07 3.43 -14.31
C ALA A 183 -13.67 4.71 -13.72
N VAL A 184 -12.83 5.59 -13.18
CA VAL A 184 -13.25 6.90 -12.65
C VAL A 184 -13.89 7.77 -13.72
N HIS A 185 -13.28 7.82 -14.92
CA HIS A 185 -13.81 8.60 -16.03
C HIS A 185 -15.20 8.10 -16.47
N LYS A 186 -15.39 6.78 -16.56
CA LYS A 186 -16.67 6.18 -16.89
C LYS A 186 -17.74 6.53 -15.85
N ILE A 187 -17.45 6.33 -14.56
CA ILE A 187 -18.38 6.67 -13.47
C ILE A 187 -18.74 8.16 -13.52
N TYR A 188 -17.74 9.04 -13.73
CA TYR A 188 -17.99 10.47 -13.84
C TYR A 188 -18.90 10.82 -15.02
N LYS A 189 -18.71 10.20 -16.21
CA LYS A 189 -19.61 10.39 -17.37
C LYS A 189 -21.06 10.02 -17.04
N ASP A 190 -21.24 8.92 -16.32
CA ASP A 190 -22.59 8.47 -15.94
C ASP A 190 -23.22 9.44 -14.93
N LEU A 191 -22.50 9.86 -13.90
CA LEU A 191 -22.95 10.87 -12.92
C LEU A 191 -23.27 12.22 -13.58
N LYS A 192 -22.48 12.65 -14.56
CA LYS A 192 -22.77 13.88 -15.32
C LYS A 192 -24.09 13.80 -16.08
N LYS A 193 -24.44 12.63 -16.65
CA LYS A 193 -25.75 12.40 -17.30
C LYS A 193 -26.90 12.42 -16.28
N GLU A 194 -26.63 11.99 -15.03
CA GLU A 194 -27.57 12.06 -13.91
C GLU A 194 -27.74 13.48 -13.36
N GLY A 195 -26.97 14.48 -13.87
CA GLY A 195 -27.07 15.90 -13.49
C GLY A 195 -26.09 16.37 -12.41
N PHE A 196 -25.22 15.50 -11.91
CA PHE A 196 -24.25 15.88 -10.86
C PHE A 196 -23.10 16.74 -11.40
N ASN A 197 -22.76 17.81 -10.68
CA ASN A 197 -21.56 18.59 -10.92
C ASN A 197 -20.29 17.87 -10.41
N LYS A 198 -19.10 18.41 -10.65
CA LYS A 198 -17.82 17.77 -10.28
C LYS A 198 -17.64 17.58 -8.77
N GLN A 199 -18.09 18.56 -7.98
CA GLN A 199 -17.96 18.52 -6.52
C GLN A 199 -18.88 17.42 -5.93
N GLU A 200 -20.11 17.36 -6.38
CA GLU A 200 -21.10 16.34 -5.98
C GLU A 200 -20.73 14.94 -6.46
N ALA A 201 -20.11 14.84 -7.65
CA ALA A 201 -19.71 13.58 -8.24
C ALA A 201 -18.54 12.93 -7.48
N SER A 202 -17.63 13.69 -6.85
CA SER A 202 -16.42 13.15 -6.22
C SER A 202 -16.73 12.09 -5.15
N PRO A 203 -17.55 12.33 -4.11
CA PRO A 203 -17.89 11.32 -3.13
C PRO A 203 -18.75 10.16 -3.69
N LEU A 204 -19.47 10.41 -4.78
CA LEU A 204 -20.25 9.36 -5.45
C LEU A 204 -19.36 8.44 -6.29
N ILE A 205 -18.28 8.96 -6.88
CA ILE A 205 -17.27 8.16 -7.57
C ILE A 205 -16.61 7.20 -6.57
N GLU A 206 -16.21 7.68 -5.40
CA GLU A 206 -15.62 6.84 -4.35
C GLU A 206 -16.53 5.67 -3.96
N LYS A 207 -17.82 5.93 -3.80
CA LYS A 207 -18.82 4.90 -3.47
C LYS A 207 -19.09 3.91 -4.61
N ARG A 208 -19.06 4.36 -5.88
CA ARG A 208 -19.34 3.53 -7.07
C ARG A 208 -18.10 2.80 -7.59
N LEU A 209 -16.91 3.24 -7.25
CA LEU A 209 -15.66 2.62 -7.67
C LEU A 209 -15.52 1.22 -7.08
N LYS A 210 -15.31 0.23 -7.95
CA LYS A 210 -15.07 -1.17 -7.55
C LYS A 210 -13.66 -1.55 -7.94
N ILE A 211 -12.73 -1.38 -7.00
CA ILE A 211 -11.29 -1.65 -7.23
C ILE A 211 -11.04 -3.08 -7.72
N SER A 212 -11.84 -4.06 -7.29
CA SER A 212 -11.73 -5.45 -7.77
C SER A 212 -11.92 -5.58 -9.29
N LYS A 213 -12.80 -4.74 -9.90
CA LYS A 213 -12.98 -4.71 -11.37
C LYS A 213 -11.77 -4.07 -12.07
N VAL A 214 -11.17 -3.05 -11.46
CA VAL A 214 -9.94 -2.41 -11.96
C VAL A 214 -8.79 -3.40 -11.95
N LEU A 215 -8.57 -4.07 -10.81
CA LEU A 215 -7.52 -5.06 -10.64
C LEU A 215 -7.68 -6.24 -11.61
N LYS A 216 -8.90 -6.77 -11.77
CA LYS A 216 -9.18 -7.86 -12.72
C LYS A 216 -8.83 -7.49 -14.17
N LYS A 217 -9.01 -6.22 -14.56
CA LYS A 217 -8.61 -5.74 -15.89
C LYS A 217 -7.10 -5.56 -15.99
N ALA A 218 -6.50 -4.94 -14.97
CA ALA A 218 -5.07 -4.66 -14.95
C ALA A 218 -4.22 -5.93 -14.98
N SER A 219 -4.65 -6.97 -14.24
CA SER A 219 -3.90 -8.23 -14.08
C SER A 219 -4.16 -9.29 -15.15
N ARG A 220 -5.00 -9.01 -16.16
CA ARG A 220 -5.40 -10.01 -17.16
C ARG A 220 -4.22 -10.70 -17.84
N ASP A 221 -3.20 -9.92 -18.20
CA ASP A 221 -2.05 -10.37 -18.96
C ASP A 221 -0.79 -10.51 -18.09
N TRP A 222 -0.93 -10.53 -16.77
CA TRP A 222 0.21 -10.68 -15.87
C TRP A 222 0.63 -12.13 -15.79
N ASP A 223 1.92 -12.37 -15.99
CA ASP A 223 2.55 -13.67 -15.80
C ASP A 223 3.69 -13.55 -14.78
N GLY A 224 3.82 -14.58 -13.91
CA GLY A 224 4.81 -14.63 -12.83
C GLY A 224 4.22 -14.73 -11.43
N GLY A 225 5.09 -14.72 -10.43
CA GLY A 225 4.72 -14.77 -9.02
C GLY A 225 4.63 -13.38 -8.41
N TYR A 226 3.52 -13.04 -7.78
CA TYR A 226 3.38 -11.76 -7.09
C TYR A 226 2.41 -11.82 -5.90
N ALA A 227 2.74 -11.05 -4.87
CA ALA A 227 1.81 -10.66 -3.81
C ALA A 227 1.99 -9.17 -3.56
N MET A 228 0.92 -8.40 -3.69
CA MET A 228 0.95 -6.96 -3.56
C MET A 228 -0.21 -6.46 -2.71
N ALA A 229 0.01 -5.33 -2.08
CA ALA A 229 -1.02 -4.56 -1.40
C ALA A 229 -1.04 -3.14 -1.93
N GLY A 230 -2.20 -2.51 -1.89
CA GLY A 230 -2.35 -1.13 -2.31
C GLY A 230 -3.38 -0.38 -1.51
N LEU A 231 -3.20 0.95 -1.46
CA LEU A 231 -4.10 1.90 -0.84
C LEU A 231 -4.57 2.90 -1.89
N LEU A 232 -5.83 3.30 -1.79
CA LEU A 232 -6.39 4.43 -2.55
C LEU A 232 -6.56 5.64 -1.62
N GLY A 233 -6.41 6.82 -2.18
CA GLY A 233 -6.44 8.06 -1.37
C GLY A 233 -7.78 8.36 -0.71
N HIS A 234 -8.88 7.73 -1.14
CA HIS A 234 -10.19 7.88 -0.50
C HIS A 234 -10.46 6.87 0.63
N GLY A 235 -9.52 5.93 0.88
CA GLY A 235 -9.63 5.01 2.00
C GLY A 235 -9.87 3.55 1.66
N ASP A 236 -10.00 3.18 0.39
CA ASP A 236 -10.01 1.76 -0.02
C ASP A 236 -8.61 1.17 0.05
N ALA A 237 -8.55 -0.12 0.35
CA ALA A 237 -7.34 -0.93 0.29
C ALA A 237 -7.60 -2.24 -0.43
N PHE A 238 -6.55 -2.84 -0.99
CA PHE A 238 -6.65 -4.14 -1.63
C PHE A 238 -5.38 -4.96 -1.43
N VAL A 239 -5.55 -6.26 -1.55
CA VAL A 239 -4.45 -7.21 -1.71
C VAL A 239 -4.73 -8.03 -2.96
N LEU A 240 -3.70 -8.24 -3.77
CA LEU A 240 -3.76 -9.03 -4.97
C LEU A 240 -2.60 -10.02 -4.97
N ARG A 241 -2.89 -11.27 -5.27
CA ARG A 241 -1.95 -12.38 -5.32
C ARG A 241 -2.03 -13.08 -6.68
N ASP A 242 -0.93 -13.63 -7.14
CA ASP A 242 -0.91 -14.41 -8.37
C ASP A 242 -1.86 -15.64 -8.28
N PRO A 243 -2.46 -16.05 -9.41
CA PRO A 243 -3.43 -17.15 -9.43
C PRO A 243 -2.87 -18.50 -8.96
N SER A 244 -1.56 -18.70 -9.14
CA SER A 244 -0.86 -19.93 -8.73
C SER A 244 -0.39 -19.90 -7.27
N ALA A 245 -0.65 -18.79 -6.57
CA ALA A 245 -0.31 -18.60 -5.17
C ALA A 245 1.19 -18.80 -4.85
N ILE A 246 2.07 -18.41 -5.80
CA ILE A 246 3.53 -18.54 -5.68
C ILE A 246 4.06 -17.69 -4.53
N ARG A 247 3.54 -16.44 -4.41
CA ARG A 247 3.94 -15.53 -3.33
C ARG A 247 2.95 -15.59 -2.18
N PRO A 248 3.40 -15.70 -0.91
CA PRO A 248 2.52 -15.79 0.24
C PRO A 248 1.90 -14.44 0.59
N ALA A 249 0.65 -14.49 1.05
CA ALA A 249 -0.05 -13.41 1.72
C ALA A 249 -1.09 -14.01 2.67
N TYR A 250 -1.08 -13.57 3.90
CA TYR A 250 -1.98 -13.99 4.96
C TYR A 250 -2.76 -12.82 5.47
N TYR A 251 -4.01 -13.03 5.88
CA TYR A 251 -4.82 -11.97 6.46
C TYR A 251 -5.57 -12.41 7.72
N TYR A 252 -5.82 -11.44 8.56
CA TYR A 252 -6.63 -11.52 9.77
C TYR A 252 -7.57 -10.34 9.81
N GLN A 253 -8.76 -10.55 10.34
CA GLN A 253 -9.75 -9.49 10.54
C GLN A 253 -10.54 -9.76 11.81
N ASP A 254 -10.73 -8.69 12.60
CA ASP A 254 -11.69 -8.61 13.69
C ASP A 254 -12.58 -7.36 13.54
N ASP A 255 -13.21 -6.89 14.60
CA ASP A 255 -14.05 -5.69 14.61
C ASP A 255 -13.26 -4.37 14.70
N GLU A 256 -11.95 -4.44 14.89
CA GLU A 256 -11.07 -3.28 15.04
C GLU A 256 -10.08 -3.11 13.88
N VAL A 257 -9.59 -4.22 13.33
CA VAL A 257 -8.53 -4.19 12.31
C VAL A 257 -8.74 -5.21 11.20
N VAL A 258 -8.26 -4.85 10.01
CA VAL A 258 -7.89 -5.81 8.96
C VAL A 258 -6.39 -5.74 8.78
N VAL A 259 -5.73 -6.89 8.81
CA VAL A 259 -4.27 -7.00 8.75
C VAL A 259 -3.87 -7.98 7.67
N VAL A 260 -2.85 -7.63 6.90
CA VAL A 260 -2.22 -8.55 5.93
C VAL A 260 -0.71 -8.53 6.11
N ALA A 261 -0.08 -9.70 6.00
CA ALA A 261 1.37 -9.84 6.02
C ALA A 261 1.82 -10.95 5.06
N SER A 262 3.08 -10.90 4.65
CA SER A 262 3.70 -11.97 3.86
C SER A 262 3.91 -13.26 4.66
N GLU A 263 3.89 -13.16 5.99
CA GLU A 263 4.12 -14.31 6.88
C GLU A 263 3.04 -14.40 7.97
N ARG A 264 2.48 -15.58 8.16
CA ARG A 264 1.47 -15.85 9.19
C ARG A 264 1.97 -15.57 10.61
N PRO A 265 3.20 -15.97 11.03
CA PRO A 265 3.71 -15.72 12.37
C PRO A 265 3.80 -14.23 12.74
N VAL A 266 3.93 -13.35 11.74
CA VAL A 266 3.94 -11.90 11.94
C VAL A 266 2.60 -11.43 12.52
N ILE A 267 1.50 -11.84 11.90
CA ILE A 267 0.15 -11.49 12.36
C ILE A 267 -0.10 -12.10 13.73
N GLN A 268 0.18 -13.39 13.88
CA GLN A 268 0.00 -14.13 15.12
C GLN A 268 0.71 -13.46 16.31
N THR A 269 1.97 -13.10 16.15
CA THR A 269 2.77 -12.49 17.22
C THR A 269 2.31 -11.06 17.52
N VAL A 270 2.06 -10.24 16.50
CA VAL A 270 1.80 -8.79 16.69
C VAL A 270 0.38 -8.55 17.19
N PHE A 271 -0.59 -9.36 16.79
CA PHE A 271 -2.00 -9.19 17.18
C PHE A 271 -2.45 -10.21 18.24
N ASN A 272 -1.57 -11.12 18.66
CA ASN A 272 -1.86 -12.16 19.65
C ASN A 272 -3.11 -12.98 19.29
N THR A 273 -3.18 -13.42 18.04
CA THR A 273 -4.32 -14.18 17.50
C THR A 273 -3.98 -15.67 17.37
N ALA A 274 -4.98 -16.51 17.35
CA ALA A 274 -4.81 -17.94 17.14
C ALA A 274 -4.42 -18.25 15.68
N PHE A 275 -3.73 -19.36 15.46
CA PHE A 275 -3.28 -19.77 14.13
C PHE A 275 -4.45 -19.95 13.15
N GLU A 276 -5.57 -20.47 13.64
CA GLU A 276 -6.78 -20.79 12.88
C GLU A 276 -7.55 -19.57 12.40
N GLU A 277 -7.37 -18.42 13.07
CA GLU A 277 -8.01 -17.16 12.71
C GLU A 277 -7.34 -16.46 11.52
N ILE A 278 -6.10 -16.89 11.17
CA ILE A 278 -5.33 -16.31 10.08
C ILE A 278 -5.51 -17.14 8.81
N LYS A 279 -6.01 -16.50 7.79
CA LYS A 279 -6.31 -17.12 6.49
C LYS A 279 -5.24 -16.83 5.47
#